data_bded7af320d2126be1cba65e4b585a9c
#
_entry.id   bded7af320d2126be1cba65e4b585a9c
#
_cell.length_a   1.000
_cell.length_b   1.000
_cell.length_c   1.000
_cell.angle_alpha   90.00
_cell.angle_beta   90.00
_cell.angle_gamma   90.00
#
_symmetry.space_group_name_H-M   'P 1'
#
loop_
_entity.id
_entity.type
_entity.pdbx_description
1 polymer ?
#
loop_
_entity_poly.entity_id
_entity_poly.type
_entity_poly.pdbx_seq_one_letter_code
_entity_poly.pdbx_strand_id
1 'polypeptide(L)'
;KSNLFPLKKNTKKKYDLVFISTYREKPFIKYIDGKYDVNSIQIELAKLLINFSKKNKMNFFIYGKNNTSEKIFFESSLGKKNWKYLCKSQNFSNDYNKSKKTYNFIDECKLIVSTDSTLGYEALQRNLKVVFFDLKSKNKMLKTRRFGWPLRLKKEGFFWTQKLNQNHLNKILLRVLRSKKNDWLKIAEFYSKKLIPYDKGNSIFVKILRNKKVI
;
A
#
# COMPACT_ATOMS: atom_id res chain seq x y z
N LYS A 1 -14.77 -1.06 1.66
CA LYS A 1 -15.18 -0.58 0.31
C LYS A 1 -14.76 -1.53 -0.82
N SER A 2 -13.61 -2.24 -0.72
CA SER A 2 -13.18 -3.19 -1.78
C SER A 2 -14.19 -4.30 -2.05
N ASN A 3 -14.97 -4.68 -1.05
CA ASN A 3 -16.02 -5.69 -1.16
C ASN A 3 -17.15 -5.32 -2.16
N LEU A 4 -17.29 -4.02 -2.48
CA LEU A 4 -18.30 -3.52 -3.42
C LEU A 4 -17.81 -3.55 -4.88
N PHE A 5 -16.49 -3.75 -5.09
CA PHE A 5 -15.87 -3.66 -6.40
C PHE A 5 -15.10 -4.95 -6.72
N PRO A 6 -15.74 -5.92 -7.35
CA PRO A 6 -15.09 -7.19 -7.69
C PRO A 6 -13.87 -6.96 -8.60
N LEU A 7 -12.88 -7.84 -8.48
CA LEU A 7 -11.71 -7.83 -9.35
C LEU A 7 -12.14 -8.07 -10.80
N LYS A 8 -11.68 -7.21 -11.71
CA LYS A 8 -11.89 -7.43 -13.14
C LYS A 8 -11.01 -8.60 -13.60
N LYS A 9 -11.61 -9.61 -14.20
CA LYS A 9 -10.88 -10.72 -14.85
C LYS A 9 -10.04 -10.17 -16.01
N ASN A 10 -8.79 -10.64 -16.14
CA ASN A 10 -7.89 -10.34 -17.25
C ASN A 10 -7.56 -8.85 -17.47
N THR A 11 -7.41 -8.07 -16.40
CA THR A 11 -7.01 -6.66 -16.49
C THR A 11 -5.59 -6.53 -17.05
N LYS A 12 -5.43 -5.82 -18.17
CA LYS A 12 -4.11 -5.48 -18.72
C LYS A 12 -3.34 -4.60 -17.72
N LYS A 13 -2.11 -4.98 -17.42
CA LYS A 13 -1.26 -4.24 -16.51
C LYS A 13 -0.64 -3.03 -17.21
N LYS A 14 -1.00 -1.82 -16.78
CA LYS A 14 -0.54 -0.54 -17.36
C LYS A 14 0.56 0.11 -16.54
N TYR A 15 0.58 -0.15 -15.23
CA TYR A 15 1.50 0.51 -14.28
C TYR A 15 2.48 -0.52 -13.74
N ASP A 16 3.79 -0.31 -13.95
CA ASP A 16 4.80 -1.30 -13.59
C ASP A 16 5.04 -1.36 -12.09
N LEU A 17 5.39 -0.23 -11.49
CA LEU A 17 5.68 -0.09 -10.06
C LEU A 17 4.93 1.10 -9.50
N VAL A 18 4.10 0.87 -8.50
CA VAL A 18 3.27 1.92 -7.88
C VAL A 18 3.53 1.95 -6.37
N PHE A 19 3.93 3.10 -5.87
CA PHE A 19 4.01 3.37 -4.43
C PHE A 19 2.75 4.10 -3.97
N ILE A 20 2.00 3.50 -3.05
CA ILE A 20 0.84 4.13 -2.44
C ILE A 20 1.32 5.03 -1.31
N SER A 21 1.20 6.33 -1.52
CA SER A 21 1.61 7.33 -0.54
C SER A 21 0.66 7.37 0.67
N THR A 22 1.26 7.61 1.82
CA THR A 22 0.58 7.90 3.09
C THR A 22 0.91 9.32 3.59
N TYR A 23 1.20 10.23 2.66
CA TYR A 23 1.52 11.63 2.95
C TYR A 23 0.52 12.27 3.90
N ARG A 24 1.02 13.13 4.77
CA ARG A 24 0.25 13.94 5.72
C ARG A 24 0.75 15.38 5.68
N GLU A 25 -0.16 16.34 5.61
CA GLU A 25 0.16 17.77 5.70
C GLU A 25 0.79 18.12 7.05
N LYS A 26 0.33 17.48 8.12
CA LYS A 26 0.95 17.53 9.45
C LYS A 26 1.75 16.23 9.66
N PRO A 27 3.04 16.18 9.24
CA PRO A 27 3.81 14.94 9.18
C PRO A 27 4.21 14.41 10.55
N PHE A 28 4.27 15.29 11.56
CA PHE A 28 4.72 14.90 12.89
C PHE A 28 3.58 14.32 13.70
N ILE A 29 3.74 13.08 14.11
CA ILE A 29 2.91 12.47 15.11
C ILE A 29 3.66 12.64 16.44
N LYS A 30 3.09 13.43 17.37
CA LYS A 30 3.62 13.55 18.73
C LYS A 30 3.34 12.26 19.50
N TYR A 31 4.36 11.68 20.06
CA TYR A 31 4.30 10.62 21.05
C TYR A 31 5.02 11.06 22.32
N ILE A 32 4.81 10.34 23.40
CA ILE A 32 5.48 10.62 24.70
C ILE A 32 7.00 10.67 24.52
N ASP A 33 7.57 9.84 23.64
CA ASP A 33 9.01 9.70 23.41
C ASP A 33 9.55 10.51 22.21
N GLY A 34 8.78 11.46 21.66
CA GLY A 34 9.27 12.32 20.56
C GLY A 34 8.35 12.42 19.34
N LYS A 35 8.88 13.05 18.29
CA LYS A 35 8.18 13.27 17.03
C LYS A 35 8.58 12.21 16.00
N TYR A 36 7.62 11.61 15.33
CA TYR A 36 7.83 10.72 14.20
C TYR A 36 7.40 11.39 12.91
N ASP A 37 8.36 11.63 12.01
CA ASP A 37 8.08 12.18 10.69
C ASP A 37 7.74 11.05 9.71
N VAL A 38 6.45 10.93 9.38
CA VAL A 38 5.96 9.93 8.44
C VAL A 38 6.31 10.26 6.98
N ASN A 39 6.61 11.52 6.67
CA ASN A 39 6.87 11.93 5.30
C ASN A 39 8.34 11.70 4.90
N SER A 40 9.31 11.99 5.78
CA SER A 40 10.75 11.77 5.51
C SER A 40 11.05 10.33 5.12
N ILE A 41 10.45 9.37 5.83
CA ILE A 41 10.63 7.95 5.56
C ILE A 41 10.07 7.55 4.21
N GLN A 42 8.97 8.17 3.77
CA GLN A 42 8.40 7.92 2.44
C GLN A 42 9.34 8.41 1.33
N ILE A 43 10.05 9.54 1.55
CA ILE A 43 11.05 10.03 0.60
C ILE A 43 12.22 9.06 0.51
N GLU A 44 12.73 8.57 1.64
CA GLU A 44 13.80 7.56 1.65
C GLU A 44 13.39 6.31 0.84
N LEU A 45 12.21 5.77 1.09
CA LEU A 45 11.67 4.64 0.34
C LEU A 45 11.51 4.96 -1.15
N ALA A 46 10.95 6.13 -1.49
CA ALA A 46 10.74 6.53 -2.89
C ALA A 46 12.06 6.66 -3.66
N LYS A 47 13.13 7.18 -3.05
CA LYS A 47 14.48 7.21 -3.65
C LYS A 47 14.98 5.81 -4.00
N LEU A 48 14.82 4.85 -3.08
CA LEU A 48 15.21 3.46 -3.33
C LEU A 48 14.36 2.82 -4.44
N LEU A 49 13.06 3.13 -4.51
CA LEU A 49 12.16 2.64 -5.56
C LEU A 49 12.49 3.23 -6.93
N ILE A 50 12.90 4.51 -7.01
CA ILE A 50 13.40 5.13 -8.25
C ILE A 50 14.63 4.38 -8.75
N ASN A 51 15.59 4.09 -7.87
CA ASN A 51 16.81 3.33 -8.24
C ASN A 51 16.46 1.92 -8.73
N PHE A 52 15.53 1.24 -8.02
CA PHE A 52 15.03 -0.07 -8.45
C PHE A 52 14.37 -0.01 -9.82
N SER A 53 13.50 0.97 -10.05
CA SER A 53 12.76 1.11 -11.31
C SER A 53 13.69 1.37 -12.50
N LYS A 54 14.69 2.24 -12.33
CA LYS A 54 15.73 2.50 -13.35
C LYS A 54 16.49 1.23 -13.71
N LYS A 55 16.99 0.50 -12.70
CA LYS A 55 17.76 -0.74 -12.91
C LYS A 55 16.94 -1.81 -13.63
N ASN A 56 15.63 -1.88 -13.41
CA ASN A 56 14.76 -2.89 -13.98
C ASN A 56 13.93 -2.40 -15.19
N LYS A 57 14.22 -1.20 -15.71
CA LYS A 57 13.51 -0.58 -16.85
C LYS A 57 11.99 -0.54 -16.65
N MET A 58 11.55 -0.16 -15.45
CA MET A 58 10.14 -0.06 -15.06
C MET A 58 9.72 1.41 -14.92
N ASN A 59 8.50 1.71 -15.33
CA ASN A 59 7.89 3.01 -15.01
C ASN A 59 7.48 3.04 -13.54
N PHE A 60 7.89 4.08 -12.82
CA PHE A 60 7.58 4.28 -11.41
C PHE A 60 6.53 5.38 -11.21
N PHE A 61 5.55 5.08 -10.38
CA PHE A 61 4.44 5.97 -10.07
C PHE A 61 4.26 6.10 -8.55
N ILE A 62 3.98 7.32 -8.10
CA ILE A 62 3.53 7.59 -6.73
C ILE A 62 2.04 7.89 -6.81
N TYR A 63 1.22 7.10 -6.11
CA TYR A 63 -0.22 7.27 -6.05
C TYR A 63 -0.62 7.91 -4.72
N GLY A 64 -1.07 9.15 -4.80
CA GLY A 64 -1.42 9.97 -3.64
C GLY A 64 -2.91 10.27 -3.51
N LYS A 65 -3.23 11.04 -2.48
CA LYS A 65 -4.59 11.49 -2.18
C LYS A 65 -4.87 12.91 -2.67
N ASN A 66 -3.84 13.75 -2.67
CA ASN A 66 -3.93 15.19 -2.94
C ASN A 66 -3.01 15.57 -4.10
N ASN A 67 -3.55 16.29 -5.07
CA ASN A 67 -2.79 16.66 -6.28
C ASN A 67 -1.89 17.90 -6.10
N THR A 68 -2.06 18.68 -5.03
CA THR A 68 -1.33 19.95 -4.86
C THR A 68 -0.20 19.79 -3.85
N SER A 69 -0.47 19.80 -2.57
CA SER A 69 0.55 19.79 -1.51
C SER A 69 1.40 18.53 -1.53
N GLU A 70 0.77 17.37 -1.71
CA GLU A 70 1.46 16.08 -1.76
C GLU A 70 2.37 15.95 -2.98
N LYS A 71 1.89 16.37 -4.15
CA LYS A 71 2.68 16.38 -5.39
C LYS A 71 3.90 17.31 -5.25
N ILE A 72 3.70 18.53 -4.77
CA ILE A 72 4.79 19.50 -4.54
C ILE A 72 5.82 18.93 -3.56
N PHE A 73 5.37 18.30 -2.48
CA PHE A 73 6.26 17.66 -1.51
C PHE A 73 7.16 16.61 -2.16
N PHE A 74 6.61 15.71 -2.98
CA PHE A 74 7.43 14.72 -3.67
C PHE A 74 8.32 15.33 -4.74
N GLU A 75 7.83 16.31 -5.52
CA GLU A 75 8.62 17.00 -6.55
C GLU A 75 9.81 17.74 -5.95
N SER A 76 9.63 18.45 -4.83
CA SER A 76 10.72 19.18 -4.15
C SER A 76 11.78 18.24 -3.56
N SER A 77 11.35 17.06 -3.10
CA SER A 77 12.24 16.10 -2.41
C SER A 77 12.96 15.13 -3.35
N LEU A 78 12.36 14.80 -4.50
CA LEU A 78 12.83 13.76 -5.44
C LEU A 78 13.26 14.32 -6.79
N GLY A 79 12.96 15.59 -7.08
CA GLY A 79 12.99 16.14 -8.44
C GLY A 79 11.86 15.58 -9.30
N LYS A 80 11.74 16.07 -10.53
CA LYS A 80 10.63 15.72 -11.45
C LYS A 80 10.95 14.54 -12.38
N LYS A 81 12.18 14.03 -12.37
CA LYS A 81 12.63 12.99 -13.30
C LYS A 81 12.42 11.58 -12.73
N ASN A 82 12.14 10.61 -13.63
CA ASN A 82 12.13 9.17 -13.37
C ASN A 82 10.97 8.65 -12.52
N TRP A 83 9.94 9.43 -12.32
CA TRP A 83 8.70 9.01 -11.69
C TRP A 83 7.54 9.89 -12.14
N LYS A 84 6.30 9.44 -11.94
CA LYS A 84 5.09 10.18 -12.24
C LYS A 84 4.17 10.18 -11.03
N TYR A 85 3.55 11.34 -10.76
CA TYR A 85 2.54 11.45 -9.72
C TYR A 85 1.15 11.18 -10.30
N LEU A 86 0.40 10.35 -9.60
CA LEU A 86 -1.00 10.07 -9.87
C LEU A 86 -1.80 10.30 -8.58
N CYS A 87 -2.99 10.83 -8.69
CA CYS A 87 -3.84 11.05 -7.51
C CYS A 87 -5.28 10.59 -7.76
N LYS A 88 -6.01 10.42 -6.67
CA LYS A 88 -7.46 10.31 -6.74
C LYS A 88 -8.01 11.56 -7.40
N SER A 89 -8.71 11.40 -8.52
CA SER A 89 -9.34 12.53 -9.21
C SER A 89 -10.22 13.33 -8.24
N GLN A 90 -9.95 14.63 -8.14
CA GLN A 90 -10.71 15.54 -7.28
C GLN A 90 -12.11 15.87 -7.84
N ASN A 91 -12.37 15.58 -9.12
CA ASN A 91 -13.51 16.08 -9.87
C ASN A 91 -14.79 15.22 -9.78
N PHE A 92 -14.96 14.42 -8.73
CA PHE A 92 -16.17 13.61 -8.57
C PHE A 92 -16.90 13.96 -7.27
N SER A 93 -18.12 14.44 -7.42
CA SER A 93 -19.07 14.66 -6.33
C SER A 93 -19.55 13.38 -5.63
N ASN A 94 -19.33 12.22 -6.26
CA ASN A 94 -19.83 10.93 -5.77
C ASN A 94 -18.69 10.01 -5.30
N ASP A 95 -18.68 9.66 -4.03
CA ASP A 95 -17.70 8.77 -3.38
C ASP A 95 -17.62 7.37 -4.01
N TYR A 96 -18.74 6.88 -4.58
CA TYR A 96 -18.78 5.59 -5.28
C TYR A 96 -17.87 5.60 -6.52
N ASN A 97 -18.00 6.61 -7.36
CA ASN A 97 -17.20 6.73 -8.60
C ASN A 97 -15.70 6.92 -8.31
N LYS A 98 -15.35 7.69 -7.28
CA LYS A 98 -13.96 7.81 -6.81
C LYS A 98 -13.39 6.45 -6.37
N SER A 99 -14.15 5.71 -5.59
CA SER A 99 -13.74 4.38 -5.13
C SER A 99 -13.58 3.42 -6.30
N LYS A 100 -14.52 3.35 -7.23
CA LYS A 100 -14.46 2.51 -8.44
C LYS A 100 -13.22 2.79 -9.28
N LYS A 101 -12.87 4.07 -9.50
CA LYS A 101 -11.66 4.45 -10.24
C LYS A 101 -10.38 4.03 -9.50
N THR A 102 -10.33 4.19 -8.18
CA THR A 102 -9.19 3.74 -7.37
C THR A 102 -8.96 2.24 -7.50
N TYR A 103 -10.01 1.43 -7.44
CA TYR A 103 -9.87 -0.03 -7.57
C TYR A 103 -9.54 -0.45 -9.01
N ASN A 104 -10.10 0.20 -10.02
CA ASN A 104 -9.71 -0.03 -11.41
C ASN A 104 -8.22 0.27 -11.61
N PHE A 105 -7.72 1.37 -11.03
CA PHE A 105 -6.31 1.73 -11.10
C PHE A 105 -5.41 0.68 -10.45
N ILE A 106 -5.68 0.26 -9.21
CA ILE A 106 -4.83 -0.75 -8.55
C ILE A 106 -4.88 -2.10 -9.26
N ASP A 107 -6.01 -2.48 -9.88
CA ASP A 107 -6.12 -3.70 -10.67
C ASP A 107 -5.22 -3.69 -11.90
N GLU A 108 -4.84 -2.52 -12.41
CA GLU A 108 -3.94 -2.33 -13.55
C GLU A 108 -2.45 -2.26 -13.15
N CYS A 109 -2.10 -2.37 -11.87
CA CYS A 109 -0.72 -2.35 -11.39
C CYS A 109 -0.06 -3.75 -11.48
N LYS A 110 1.22 -3.81 -11.91
CA LYS A 110 2.03 -5.04 -11.84
C LYS A 110 2.53 -5.32 -10.43
N LEU A 111 3.06 -4.29 -9.78
CA LEU A 111 3.60 -4.37 -8.43
C LEU A 111 3.24 -3.10 -7.65
N ILE A 112 2.67 -3.29 -6.48
CA ILE A 112 2.28 -2.23 -5.57
C ILE A 112 3.23 -2.24 -4.37
N VAL A 113 3.64 -1.07 -3.93
CA VAL A 113 4.40 -0.86 -2.69
C VAL A 113 3.56 -0.03 -1.73
N SER A 114 3.50 -0.44 -0.49
CA SER A 114 2.77 0.26 0.56
C SER A 114 3.57 0.27 1.86
N THR A 115 3.40 1.30 2.68
CA THR A 115 3.94 1.34 4.04
C THR A 115 2.89 0.89 5.06
N ASP A 116 1.71 1.49 5.02
CA ASP A 116 0.62 1.21 5.97
C ASP A 116 -0.75 1.71 5.43
N SER A 117 -0.90 1.77 4.13
CA SER A 117 -2.16 2.20 3.54
C SER A 117 -3.18 1.07 3.53
N THR A 118 -4.41 1.35 3.95
CA THR A 118 -5.55 0.43 3.80
C THR A 118 -5.69 -0.07 2.36
N LEU A 119 -5.42 0.80 1.37
CA LEU A 119 -5.46 0.41 -0.04
C LEU A 119 -4.41 -0.67 -0.39
N GLY A 120 -3.27 -0.70 0.30
CA GLY A 120 -2.29 -1.78 0.16
C GLY A 120 -2.84 -3.13 0.65
N TYR A 121 -3.53 -3.15 1.79
CA TYR A 121 -4.19 -4.35 2.28
C TYR A 121 -5.35 -4.78 1.38
N GLU A 122 -6.13 -3.83 0.87
CA GLU A 122 -7.18 -4.11 -0.11
C GLU A 122 -6.61 -4.67 -1.42
N ALA A 123 -5.44 -4.22 -1.85
CA ALA A 123 -4.73 -4.79 -2.98
C ALA A 123 -4.34 -6.26 -2.74
N LEU A 124 -3.84 -6.57 -1.52
CA LEU A 124 -3.55 -7.96 -1.12
C LEU A 124 -4.82 -8.83 -1.15
N GLN A 125 -5.94 -8.34 -0.60
CA GLN A 125 -7.23 -9.02 -0.61
C GLN A 125 -7.72 -9.31 -2.03
N ARG A 126 -7.37 -8.43 -2.98
CA ARG A 126 -7.67 -8.57 -4.41
C ARG A 126 -6.65 -9.46 -5.15
N ASN A 127 -5.77 -10.14 -4.42
CA ASN A 127 -4.71 -11.00 -4.96
C ASN A 127 -3.70 -10.27 -5.87
N LEU A 128 -3.58 -8.94 -5.73
CA LEU A 128 -2.59 -8.16 -6.45
C LEU A 128 -1.21 -8.31 -5.79
N LYS A 129 -0.15 -8.26 -6.60
CA LYS A 129 1.22 -8.29 -6.08
C LYS A 129 1.50 -7.01 -5.32
N VAL A 130 1.75 -7.14 -4.01
CA VAL A 130 2.02 -6.03 -3.11
C VAL A 130 3.19 -6.33 -2.20
N VAL A 131 4.01 -5.32 -1.92
CA VAL A 131 5.09 -5.39 -0.92
C VAL A 131 4.86 -4.31 0.12
N PHE A 132 4.98 -4.70 1.40
CA PHE A 132 4.87 -3.77 2.51
C PHE A 132 6.23 -3.48 3.12
N PHE A 133 6.54 -2.19 3.27
CA PHE A 133 7.66 -1.71 4.05
C PHE A 133 7.14 -1.18 5.38
N ASP A 134 7.32 -1.95 6.43
CA ASP A 134 6.89 -1.58 7.79
C ASP A 134 7.89 -0.62 8.42
N LEU A 135 7.74 0.64 8.10
CA LEU A 135 8.63 1.72 8.54
C LEU A 135 8.30 2.22 9.97
N LYS A 136 7.15 1.83 10.51
CA LYS A 136 6.74 2.16 11.88
C LYS A 136 7.64 1.52 12.93
N SER A 137 8.25 0.40 12.60
CA SER A 137 9.16 -0.31 13.51
C SER A 137 10.41 0.48 13.91
N LYS A 138 10.76 1.54 13.15
CA LYS A 138 11.83 2.48 13.51
C LYS A 138 11.46 3.36 14.72
N ASN A 139 10.18 3.47 15.07
CA ASN A 139 9.71 4.20 16.23
C ASN A 139 9.39 3.26 17.40
N LYS A 140 9.99 3.50 18.58
CA LYS A 140 9.81 2.66 19.78
C LYS A 140 8.34 2.46 20.16
N MET A 141 7.52 3.51 20.08
CA MET A 141 6.09 3.47 20.41
C MET A 141 5.25 2.67 19.40
N LEU A 142 5.67 2.63 18.14
CA LEU A 142 4.95 1.95 17.08
C LEU A 142 5.42 0.51 16.84
N LYS A 143 6.43 0.04 17.57
CA LYS A 143 6.94 -1.35 17.45
C LYS A 143 5.84 -2.40 17.62
N THR A 144 4.82 -2.11 18.41
CA THR A 144 3.68 -3.00 18.63
C THR A 144 2.69 -3.01 17.48
N ARG A 145 2.64 -1.92 16.67
CA ARG A 145 1.74 -1.76 15.51
C ARG A 145 2.43 -2.02 14.17
N ARG A 146 3.33 -2.98 14.14
CA ARG A 146 4.01 -3.42 12.93
C ARG A 146 3.05 -4.07 11.94
N PHE A 147 3.55 -4.33 10.72
CA PHE A 147 2.77 -4.99 9.68
C PHE A 147 2.02 -6.21 10.21
N GLY A 148 0.74 -6.28 9.88
CA GLY A 148 -0.15 -7.36 10.29
C GLY A 148 -0.75 -7.21 11.69
N TRP A 149 -0.54 -6.07 12.39
CA TRP A 149 -1.25 -5.82 13.64
C TRP A 149 -2.78 -5.98 13.47
N PRO A 150 -3.49 -6.63 14.40
CA PRO A 150 -3.05 -7.12 15.73
C PRO A 150 -2.34 -8.48 15.73
N LEU A 151 -2.14 -9.11 14.58
CA LEU A 151 -1.43 -10.38 14.50
C LEU A 151 0.07 -10.19 14.82
N ARG A 152 0.65 -11.16 15.52
CA ARG A 152 2.09 -11.17 15.85
C ARG A 152 2.89 -11.82 14.72
N LEU A 153 2.97 -11.20 13.57
CA LEU A 153 3.77 -11.70 12.46
C LEU A 153 5.28 -11.48 12.69
N LYS A 154 6.12 -12.26 12.00
CA LYS A 154 7.57 -12.08 11.98
C LYS A 154 7.93 -10.70 11.43
N LYS A 155 9.11 -10.16 11.80
CA LYS A 155 9.61 -8.86 11.30
C LYS A 155 9.73 -8.81 9.76
N GLU A 156 9.93 -9.96 9.15
CA GLU A 156 10.06 -10.11 7.70
C GLU A 156 9.28 -11.33 7.23
N GLY A 157 8.76 -11.25 6.00
CA GLY A 157 8.06 -12.34 5.34
C GLY A 157 8.24 -12.31 3.84
N PHE A 158 7.42 -13.04 3.13
CA PHE A 158 7.54 -13.15 1.68
C PHE A 158 7.36 -11.79 0.97
N PHE A 159 6.46 -10.94 1.46
CA PHE A 159 6.09 -9.67 0.84
C PHE A 159 6.08 -8.49 1.83
N TRP A 160 6.70 -8.61 3.00
CA TRP A 160 6.87 -7.50 3.93
C TRP A 160 8.24 -7.53 4.58
N THR A 161 8.73 -6.35 4.98
CA THR A 161 10.01 -6.18 5.67
C THR A 161 10.04 -4.89 6.46
N GLN A 162 10.89 -4.86 7.49
CA GLN A 162 11.23 -3.67 8.26
C GLN A 162 12.57 -3.05 7.81
N LYS A 163 13.29 -3.70 6.89
CA LYS A 163 14.59 -3.24 6.41
C LYS A 163 14.42 -2.28 5.24
N LEU A 164 15.03 -1.11 5.36
CA LEU A 164 15.03 -0.08 4.33
C LEU A 164 16.47 0.16 3.84
N ASN A 165 16.95 -0.69 2.96
CA ASN A 165 18.17 -0.53 2.21
C ASN A 165 18.02 -1.11 0.80
N GLN A 166 18.83 -0.65 -0.15
CA GLN A 166 18.68 -0.94 -1.57
C GLN A 166 18.76 -2.44 -1.90
N ASN A 167 19.70 -3.17 -1.30
CA ASN A 167 19.90 -4.60 -1.60
C ASN A 167 18.70 -5.42 -1.12
N HIS A 168 18.22 -5.17 0.08
CA HIS A 168 17.07 -5.88 0.64
C HIS A 168 15.78 -5.52 -0.10
N LEU A 169 15.60 -4.24 -0.44
CA LEU A 169 14.48 -3.76 -1.26
C LEU A 169 14.47 -4.46 -2.63
N ASN A 170 15.61 -4.52 -3.31
CA ASN A 170 15.71 -5.20 -4.60
C ASN A 170 15.31 -6.68 -4.48
N LYS A 171 15.81 -7.37 -3.44
CA LYS A 171 15.52 -8.79 -3.21
C LYS A 171 14.03 -9.05 -3.00
N ILE A 172 13.35 -8.27 -2.16
CA ILE A 172 11.93 -8.50 -1.85
C ILE A 172 11.04 -8.13 -3.03
N LEU A 173 11.30 -7.03 -3.73
CA LEU A 173 10.52 -6.61 -4.89
C LEU A 173 10.64 -7.62 -6.03
N LEU A 174 11.86 -8.07 -6.34
CA LEU A 174 12.08 -9.08 -7.39
C LEU A 174 11.44 -10.42 -7.04
N ARG A 175 11.52 -10.84 -5.78
CA ARG A 175 10.88 -12.09 -5.31
C ARG A 175 9.37 -12.06 -5.57
N VAL A 176 8.69 -10.97 -5.18
CA VAL A 176 7.25 -10.83 -5.40
C VAL A 176 6.93 -10.66 -6.88
N LEU A 177 7.68 -9.82 -7.61
CA LEU A 177 7.46 -9.56 -9.03
C LEU A 177 7.58 -10.85 -9.87
N ARG A 178 8.60 -11.68 -9.58
CA ARG A 178 8.91 -12.92 -10.32
C ARG A 178 8.12 -14.13 -9.83
N SER A 179 7.40 -14.05 -8.72
CA SER A 179 6.60 -15.19 -8.23
C SER A 179 5.61 -15.65 -9.31
N LYS A 180 5.47 -16.96 -9.47
CA LYS A 180 4.45 -17.53 -10.37
C LYS A 180 3.06 -17.14 -9.87
N LYS A 181 2.09 -17.01 -10.79
CA LYS A 181 0.72 -16.58 -10.48
C LYS A 181 0.09 -17.44 -9.37
N ASN A 182 0.18 -18.77 -9.51
CA ASN A 182 -0.44 -19.68 -8.55
C ASN A 182 0.22 -19.63 -7.17
N ASP A 183 1.54 -19.47 -7.10
CA ASP A 183 2.26 -19.36 -5.83
C ASP A 183 1.90 -18.06 -5.11
N TRP A 184 1.83 -16.96 -5.87
CA TRP A 184 1.39 -15.69 -5.33
C TRP A 184 -0.06 -15.76 -4.81
N LEU A 185 -0.97 -16.36 -5.57
CA LEU A 185 -2.37 -16.50 -5.16
C LEU A 185 -2.49 -17.22 -3.81
N LYS A 186 -1.80 -18.37 -3.63
CA LYS A 186 -1.80 -19.10 -2.36
C LYS A 186 -1.32 -18.22 -1.20
N ILE A 187 -0.24 -17.45 -1.41
CA ILE A 187 0.31 -16.54 -0.40
C ILE A 187 -0.69 -15.42 -0.09
N ALA A 188 -1.20 -14.74 -1.12
CA ALA A 188 -2.12 -13.63 -0.96
C ALA A 188 -3.43 -14.05 -0.26
N GLU A 189 -4.01 -15.17 -0.64
CA GLU A 189 -5.21 -15.72 0.00
C GLU A 189 -4.98 -16.09 1.47
N PHE A 190 -3.86 -16.76 1.77
CA PHE A 190 -3.54 -17.13 3.15
C PHE A 190 -3.42 -15.90 4.06
N TYR A 191 -2.73 -14.85 3.61
CA TYR A 191 -2.53 -13.66 4.44
C TYR A 191 -3.73 -12.72 4.42
N SER A 192 -4.44 -12.57 3.31
CA SER A 192 -5.62 -11.72 3.26
C SER A 192 -6.75 -12.24 4.18
N LYS A 193 -6.97 -13.55 4.24
CA LYS A 193 -7.93 -14.14 5.18
C LYS A 193 -7.61 -13.82 6.65
N LYS A 194 -6.34 -13.65 6.98
CA LYS A 194 -5.89 -13.32 8.35
C LYS A 194 -5.88 -11.82 8.64
N LEU A 195 -5.50 -11.00 7.66
CA LEU A 195 -5.25 -9.56 7.84
C LEU A 195 -6.46 -8.70 7.53
N ILE A 196 -7.20 -9.08 6.49
CA ILE A 196 -8.34 -8.32 6.00
C ILE A 196 -9.34 -9.30 5.34
N PRO A 197 -10.07 -10.08 6.14
CA PRO A 197 -10.99 -11.07 5.60
C PRO A 197 -12.04 -10.42 4.71
N TYR A 198 -12.31 -11.07 3.59
CA TYR A 198 -13.42 -10.66 2.73
C TYR A 198 -14.74 -11.00 3.40
N ASP A 199 -15.57 -10.02 3.64
CA ASP A 199 -16.90 -10.16 4.22
C ASP A 199 -17.94 -9.53 3.29
N LYS A 200 -18.50 -10.33 2.40
CA LYS A 200 -19.51 -9.87 1.45
C LYS A 200 -20.72 -9.31 2.20
N GLY A 201 -21.05 -8.06 1.90
CA GLY A 201 -22.20 -7.38 2.52
C GLY A 201 -22.00 -7.04 4.00
N ASN A 202 -20.75 -7.12 4.53
CA ASN A 202 -20.44 -6.89 5.93
C ASN A 202 -21.24 -7.80 6.89
N SER A 203 -21.49 -9.04 6.50
CA SER A 203 -22.34 -9.97 7.23
C SER A 203 -21.86 -10.24 8.66
N ILE A 204 -20.54 -10.35 8.84
CA ILE A 204 -19.93 -10.53 10.16
C ILE A 204 -20.17 -9.30 11.03
N PHE A 205 -19.97 -8.11 10.47
CA PHE A 205 -20.19 -6.85 11.20
C PHE A 205 -21.66 -6.67 11.59
N VAL A 206 -22.60 -6.93 10.67
CA VAL A 206 -24.04 -6.89 10.93
C VAL A 206 -24.42 -7.88 12.03
N LYS A 207 -23.89 -9.11 12.00
CA LYS A 207 -24.11 -10.11 13.05
C LYS A 207 -23.63 -9.63 14.43
N ILE A 208 -22.44 -9.00 14.48
CA ILE A 208 -21.91 -8.42 15.73
C ILE A 208 -22.83 -7.32 16.27
N LEU A 209 -23.30 -6.40 15.40
CA LEU A 209 -24.21 -5.33 15.82
C LEU A 209 -25.53 -5.87 16.35
N ARG A 210 -26.13 -6.87 15.69
CA ARG A 210 -27.35 -7.54 16.16
C ARG A 210 -27.14 -8.23 17.51
N ASN A 211 -26.03 -8.95 17.67
CA ASN A 211 -25.71 -9.59 18.95
C ASN A 211 -25.50 -8.59 20.08
N LYS A 212 -25.05 -7.39 19.76
CA LYS A 212 -24.89 -6.28 20.72
C LYS A 212 -26.16 -5.43 20.86
N LYS A 213 -27.27 -5.78 20.22
CA LYS A 213 -28.54 -5.04 20.21
C LYS A 213 -28.39 -3.57 19.78
N VAL A 214 -27.48 -3.29 18.82
CA VAL A 214 -27.25 -1.94 18.28
C VAL A 214 -28.16 -1.68 17.08
N ILE A 215 -28.52 -2.73 16.35
CA ILE A 215 -29.48 -2.73 15.21
C ILE A 215 -30.35 -3.97 15.28
#